data_96cb885f9fcec8fd10dea672fabec2be
#
_entry.id   96cb885f9fcec8fd10dea672fabec2be
#
_cell.length_a   1.000
_cell.length_b   1.000
_cell.length_c   1.000
_cell.angle_alpha   90.00
_cell.angle_beta   90.00
_cell.angle_gamma   90.00
#
_symmetry.space_group_name_H-M   'P 1'
#
loop_
_entity.id
_entity.type
_entity.pdbx_description
1 polymer ?
#
loop_
_entity_poly.entity_id
_entity_poly.type
_entity_poly.pdbx_seq_one_letter_code
_entity_poly.pdbx_strand_id
1 'polypeptide(L)'
;MILEHIGLSQINGSLVVLDGVKGVQYDEMAELHLDDGSTRVGRVVRVDGDRCVIQVFEGTRGLSLVNNRTVLTGHPMMMDLSPELLGRVLDGLGRPIDGLGDIYPVARRDVNGAPINPVSRVYPRNYIHTGISSIDCLATLIRGQKLPIFSGSGMKHNELAVQIVRQASVADGSDFAIVFAAMGVKNDVASYFRESFESCGAMERVVMLLNLANDPIIERIITPRAALTVAEYLAFDLNKNVLVILTDMTSYCEALREFSSSKGEIPGRKGFPGYLYSDLASLYERTGIIKGSKGSVTQIPILTMPGDDITHPIPDLTGYITEGQIVLDRGMDATGLYPPVSVLPSLSRLMKDGIGAGYTREDHVTLSNQLFACYAKVQDAKALASVIGEEELSQSDKQLMAFGRAFEQEFIGQGNTDRTMEQTLDLGWELLATLPRNALDRCDAATLDKYYEPAKARISKK
;
A
#
# COMPACT_ATOMS: atom_id res chain seq x y z
N MET A 1 1.72 -35.71 0.45
CA MET A 1 0.99 -36.98 0.12
C MET A 1 -0.45 -36.55 -0.11
N ILE A 2 -1.02 -36.88 -1.26
CA ILE A 2 -2.44 -36.58 -1.53
C ILE A 2 -3.26 -37.56 -0.73
N LEU A 3 -4.14 -37.07 0.13
CA LEU A 3 -5.07 -37.86 0.93
C LEU A 3 -6.50 -37.64 0.40
N GLU A 4 -7.23 -38.70 0.22
CA GLU A 4 -8.63 -38.67 -0.18
C GLU A 4 -9.52 -39.16 0.94
N HIS A 5 -10.59 -38.43 1.23
CA HIS A 5 -11.56 -38.77 2.25
C HIS A 5 -12.98 -38.62 1.70
N ILE A 6 -13.85 -39.60 2.00
CA ILE A 6 -15.24 -39.59 1.56
C ILE A 6 -16.15 -39.29 2.75
N GLY A 7 -17.05 -38.35 2.53
CA GLY A 7 -17.99 -37.88 3.55
C GLY A 7 -17.42 -36.75 4.43
N LEU A 8 -18.31 -36.10 5.14
CA LEU A 8 -18.02 -35.02 6.11
C LEU A 8 -18.67 -35.39 7.44
N SER A 9 -17.97 -35.16 8.54
CA SER A 9 -18.51 -35.40 9.88
C SER A 9 -19.49 -34.34 10.32
N GLN A 10 -19.21 -33.05 9.99
CA GLN A 10 -20.05 -31.91 10.33
C GLN A 10 -19.90 -30.79 9.30
N ILE A 11 -20.95 -29.98 9.15
CA ILE A 11 -20.94 -28.72 8.39
C ILE A 11 -21.47 -27.62 9.34
N ASN A 12 -20.65 -26.60 9.59
CA ASN A 12 -20.97 -25.46 10.45
C ASN A 12 -20.64 -24.14 9.75
N GLY A 13 -21.63 -23.48 9.13
CA GLY A 13 -21.40 -22.27 8.35
C GLY A 13 -20.44 -22.55 7.19
N SER A 14 -19.32 -21.86 7.13
CA SER A 14 -18.26 -22.07 6.12
C SER A 14 -17.24 -23.16 6.51
N LEU A 15 -17.41 -23.81 7.67
CA LEU A 15 -16.49 -24.83 8.18
C LEU A 15 -17.05 -26.22 7.94
N VAL A 16 -16.18 -27.13 7.52
CA VAL A 16 -16.46 -28.57 7.45
C VAL A 16 -15.47 -29.33 8.32
N VAL A 17 -15.92 -30.44 8.90
CA VAL A 17 -15.12 -31.29 9.78
C VAL A 17 -14.99 -32.67 9.15
N LEU A 18 -13.75 -33.17 9.12
CA LEU A 18 -13.40 -34.55 8.78
C LEU A 18 -12.86 -35.23 10.03
N ASP A 19 -13.33 -36.43 10.30
CA ASP A 19 -12.80 -37.32 11.35
C ASP A 19 -12.08 -38.52 10.73
N GLY A 20 -11.10 -39.07 11.44
CA GLY A 20 -10.36 -40.25 10.98
C GLY A 20 -9.28 -39.96 9.93
N VAL A 21 -8.89 -38.72 9.75
CA VAL A 21 -7.89 -38.30 8.77
C VAL A 21 -6.54 -38.10 9.45
N LYS A 22 -5.49 -38.80 9.00
CA LYS A 22 -4.14 -38.76 9.58
C LYS A 22 -3.16 -38.10 8.64
N GLY A 23 -2.18 -37.37 9.20
CA GLY A 23 -1.11 -36.75 8.42
C GLY A 23 -1.48 -35.45 7.73
N VAL A 24 -2.62 -34.86 8.11
CA VAL A 24 -3.06 -33.54 7.62
C VAL A 24 -2.24 -32.44 8.28
N GLN A 25 -1.86 -31.43 7.52
CA GLN A 25 -1.10 -30.29 7.99
C GLN A 25 -2.01 -29.06 8.20
N TYR A 26 -1.63 -28.20 9.14
CA TYR A 26 -2.25 -26.89 9.27
C TYR A 26 -1.94 -26.05 8.02
N ASP A 27 -2.92 -25.28 7.56
CA ASP A 27 -2.84 -24.42 6.35
C ASP A 27 -2.79 -25.20 5.01
N GLU A 28 -2.97 -26.50 5.03
CA GLU A 28 -3.04 -27.35 3.84
C GLU A 28 -4.30 -27.06 3.04
N MET A 29 -4.17 -27.05 1.71
CA MET A 29 -5.30 -26.88 0.81
C MET A 29 -6.11 -28.17 0.67
N ALA A 30 -7.41 -28.01 0.53
CA ALA A 30 -8.36 -29.09 0.30
C ALA A 30 -9.29 -28.77 -0.86
N GLU A 31 -9.56 -29.77 -1.69
CA GLU A 31 -10.56 -29.72 -2.76
C GLU A 31 -11.74 -30.59 -2.37
N LEU A 32 -12.93 -29.99 -2.31
CA LEU A 32 -14.18 -30.71 -2.02
C LEU A 32 -14.97 -30.84 -3.31
N HIS A 33 -15.06 -32.07 -3.80
CA HIS A 33 -15.81 -32.41 -5.01
C HIS A 33 -17.25 -32.73 -4.63
N LEU A 34 -18.20 -32.04 -5.27
CA LEU A 34 -19.63 -32.19 -5.04
C LEU A 34 -20.25 -33.18 -6.02
N ASP A 35 -21.45 -33.66 -5.70
CA ASP A 35 -22.20 -34.61 -6.55
C ASP A 35 -22.60 -34.01 -7.92
N ASP A 36 -22.68 -32.69 -8.04
CA ASP A 36 -22.97 -31.97 -9.30
C ASP A 36 -21.74 -31.81 -10.21
N GLY A 37 -20.59 -32.32 -9.80
CA GLY A 37 -19.31 -32.22 -10.51
C GLY A 37 -18.56 -30.92 -10.25
N SER A 38 -19.11 -29.97 -9.46
CA SER A 38 -18.40 -28.78 -9.05
C SER A 38 -17.38 -29.08 -7.96
N THR A 39 -16.35 -28.27 -7.89
CA THR A 39 -15.31 -28.36 -6.87
C THR A 39 -15.32 -27.10 -6.02
N ARG A 40 -15.23 -27.25 -4.71
CA ARG A 40 -15.00 -26.16 -3.75
C ARG A 40 -13.57 -26.24 -3.24
N VAL A 41 -12.97 -25.10 -3.04
CA VAL A 41 -11.64 -25.02 -2.47
C VAL A 41 -11.73 -24.63 -1.00
N GLY A 42 -10.90 -25.24 -0.18
CA GLY A 42 -10.83 -24.96 1.24
C GLY A 42 -9.41 -25.04 1.78
N ARG A 43 -9.26 -24.63 3.02
CA ARG A 43 -7.99 -24.64 3.74
C ARG A 43 -8.18 -25.24 5.12
N VAL A 44 -7.24 -26.08 5.54
CA VAL A 44 -7.23 -26.64 6.88
C VAL A 44 -6.89 -25.53 7.90
N VAL A 45 -7.84 -25.26 8.80
CA VAL A 45 -7.71 -24.19 9.81
C VAL A 45 -7.51 -24.71 11.23
N ARG A 46 -7.70 -26.03 11.42
CA ARG A 46 -7.44 -26.66 12.71
C ARG A 46 -7.19 -28.16 12.53
N VAL A 47 -6.27 -28.70 13.30
CA VAL A 47 -5.95 -30.14 13.34
C VAL A 47 -5.92 -30.57 14.79
N ASP A 48 -6.77 -31.53 15.19
CA ASP A 48 -6.85 -32.10 16.51
C ASP A 48 -6.76 -33.64 16.40
N GLY A 49 -5.56 -34.17 16.49
CA GLY A 49 -5.31 -35.61 16.35
C GLY A 49 -5.64 -36.13 14.94
N ASP A 50 -6.70 -36.94 14.82
CA ASP A 50 -7.22 -37.46 13.55
C ASP A 50 -8.45 -36.68 13.04
N ARG A 51 -8.77 -35.54 13.66
CA ARG A 51 -9.84 -34.63 13.26
C ARG A 51 -9.24 -33.39 12.63
N CYS A 52 -9.71 -32.98 11.44
CA CYS A 52 -9.36 -31.70 10.85
C CYS A 52 -10.62 -30.87 10.55
N VAL A 53 -10.45 -29.54 10.66
CA VAL A 53 -11.47 -28.55 10.29
C VAL A 53 -10.96 -27.80 9.06
N ILE A 54 -11.76 -27.82 8.01
CA ILE A 54 -11.48 -27.14 6.74
C ILE A 54 -12.45 -25.97 6.62
N GLN A 55 -11.92 -24.81 6.29
CA GLN A 55 -12.73 -23.68 5.87
C GLN A 55 -12.87 -23.69 4.36
N VAL A 56 -14.11 -23.74 3.90
CA VAL A 56 -14.46 -23.72 2.47
C VAL A 56 -14.61 -22.26 2.01
N PHE A 57 -13.95 -21.89 0.93
CA PHE A 57 -13.86 -20.49 0.47
C PHE A 57 -15.19 -20.01 -0.10
N GLU A 58 -15.78 -20.76 -1.01
CA GLU A 58 -17.04 -20.42 -1.69
C GLU A 58 -18.28 -20.80 -0.86
N GLY A 59 -18.09 -21.17 0.39
CA GLY A 59 -19.15 -21.61 1.31
C GLY A 59 -19.55 -23.08 1.10
N THR A 60 -20.45 -23.55 1.99
CA THR A 60 -20.78 -24.98 2.14
C THR A 60 -22.10 -25.38 1.48
N ARG A 61 -22.72 -24.46 0.73
CA ARG A 61 -24.00 -24.74 0.07
C ARG A 61 -23.82 -25.85 -0.96
N GLY A 62 -24.66 -26.88 -0.87
CA GLY A 62 -24.62 -28.05 -1.77
C GLY A 62 -23.70 -29.17 -1.30
N LEU A 63 -22.92 -28.98 -0.23
CA LEU A 63 -22.14 -30.08 0.34
C LEU A 63 -23.02 -31.08 1.06
N SER A 64 -22.75 -32.39 0.84
CA SER A 64 -23.40 -33.50 1.48
C SER A 64 -22.51 -34.11 2.58
N LEU A 65 -23.08 -34.60 3.66
CA LEU A 65 -22.31 -35.31 4.69
C LEU A 65 -21.80 -36.68 4.21
N VAL A 66 -22.42 -37.26 3.21
CA VAL A 66 -22.18 -38.67 2.85
C VAL A 66 -21.35 -38.84 1.58
N ASN A 67 -21.62 -38.03 0.54
CA ASN A 67 -21.10 -38.30 -0.81
C ASN A 67 -19.94 -37.38 -1.21
N ASN A 68 -19.63 -36.34 -0.43
CA ASN A 68 -18.52 -35.47 -0.82
C ASN A 68 -17.18 -36.19 -0.77
N ARG A 69 -16.40 -36.01 -1.81
CA ARG A 69 -15.01 -36.43 -1.87
C ARG A 69 -14.11 -35.25 -1.57
N THR A 70 -13.35 -35.34 -0.49
CA THR A 70 -12.37 -34.31 -0.10
C THR A 70 -10.98 -34.81 -0.42
N VAL A 71 -10.22 -34.03 -1.18
CA VAL A 71 -8.82 -34.26 -1.52
C VAL A 71 -7.97 -33.28 -0.78
N LEU A 72 -7.10 -33.77 0.10
CA LEU A 72 -6.10 -32.97 0.80
C LEU A 72 -4.81 -32.97 -0.01
N THR A 73 -4.29 -31.79 -0.35
CA THR A 73 -3.24 -31.63 -1.36
C THR A 73 -1.83 -31.88 -0.84
N GLY A 74 -1.66 -31.88 0.49
CA GLY A 74 -0.37 -32.06 1.14
C GLY A 74 0.55 -30.83 1.13
N HIS A 75 0.03 -29.68 0.73
CA HIS A 75 0.77 -28.41 0.72
C HIS A 75 -0.17 -27.21 0.96
N PRO A 76 0.36 -26.08 1.45
CA PRO A 76 -0.39 -24.84 1.56
C PRO A 76 -0.72 -24.28 0.17
N MET A 77 -1.44 -23.17 0.12
CA MET A 77 -1.75 -22.52 -1.15
C MET A 77 -0.47 -22.07 -1.86
N MET A 78 -0.33 -22.53 -3.10
CA MET A 78 0.80 -22.21 -3.95
C MET A 78 0.40 -21.20 -5.03
N MET A 79 1.27 -20.23 -5.31
CA MET A 79 1.13 -19.27 -6.40
C MET A 79 1.97 -19.73 -7.59
N ASP A 80 1.34 -19.82 -8.75
CA ASP A 80 2.01 -20.05 -10.02
C ASP A 80 2.70 -18.76 -10.50
N LEU A 81 3.99 -18.85 -10.80
CA LEU A 81 4.85 -17.70 -11.08
C LEU A 81 5.50 -17.83 -12.47
N SER A 82 5.42 -16.77 -13.24
CA SER A 82 5.99 -16.65 -14.58
C SER A 82 6.31 -15.18 -14.89
N PRO A 83 7.28 -14.87 -15.78
CA PRO A 83 7.45 -13.52 -16.32
C PRO A 83 6.20 -13.00 -17.05
N GLU A 84 5.35 -13.92 -17.56
CA GLU A 84 4.09 -13.61 -18.24
C GLU A 84 3.01 -13.03 -17.35
N LEU A 85 3.22 -12.96 -16.02
CA LEU A 85 2.33 -12.27 -15.09
C LEU A 85 2.23 -10.76 -15.33
N LEU A 86 3.27 -10.15 -15.92
CA LEU A 86 3.23 -8.72 -16.27
C LEU A 86 2.16 -8.49 -17.35
N GLY A 87 1.35 -7.47 -17.14
CA GLY A 87 0.22 -7.15 -18.02
C GLY A 87 -1.08 -7.91 -17.70
N ARG A 88 -1.07 -8.82 -16.72
CA ARG A 88 -2.21 -9.70 -16.43
C ARG A 88 -3.09 -9.16 -15.30
N VAL A 89 -4.38 -9.52 -15.41
CA VAL A 89 -5.38 -9.28 -14.36
C VAL A 89 -5.80 -10.63 -13.77
N LEU A 90 -5.62 -10.75 -12.47
CA LEU A 90 -5.85 -11.97 -11.70
C LEU A 90 -6.95 -11.75 -10.65
N ASP A 91 -7.61 -12.80 -10.23
CA ASP A 91 -8.48 -12.77 -9.05
C ASP A 91 -7.67 -12.79 -7.73
N GLY A 92 -8.36 -12.78 -6.58
CA GLY A 92 -7.73 -12.78 -5.26
C GLY A 92 -6.89 -14.03 -4.95
N LEU A 93 -7.08 -15.11 -5.69
CA LEU A 93 -6.32 -16.37 -5.58
C LEU A 93 -5.18 -16.47 -6.61
N GLY A 94 -5.03 -15.48 -7.49
CA GLY A 94 -4.01 -15.48 -8.53
C GLY A 94 -4.40 -16.19 -9.82
N ARG A 95 -5.69 -16.47 -10.04
CA ARG A 95 -6.18 -17.06 -11.29
C ARG A 95 -6.47 -15.97 -12.31
N PRO A 96 -6.09 -16.13 -13.59
CA PRO A 96 -6.37 -15.14 -14.63
C PRO A 96 -7.87 -14.90 -14.84
N ILE A 97 -8.26 -13.62 -14.91
CA ILE A 97 -9.65 -13.18 -15.18
C ILE A 97 -9.75 -12.21 -16.36
N ASP A 98 -8.65 -12.02 -17.09
CA ASP A 98 -8.54 -11.12 -18.23
C ASP A 98 -8.92 -11.74 -19.58
N GLY A 99 -9.19 -13.05 -19.61
CA GLY A 99 -9.52 -13.76 -20.84
C GLY A 99 -8.34 -14.07 -21.75
N LEU A 100 -7.10 -13.83 -21.30
CA LEU A 100 -5.88 -14.07 -22.08
C LEU A 100 -5.33 -15.51 -21.94
N GLY A 101 -6.10 -16.41 -21.31
CA GLY A 101 -5.70 -17.80 -21.09
C GLY A 101 -4.87 -18.02 -19.84
N ASP A 102 -4.50 -19.28 -19.61
CA ASP A 102 -3.77 -19.71 -18.42
C ASP A 102 -2.32 -19.23 -18.43
N ILE A 103 -1.75 -19.12 -17.23
CA ILE A 103 -0.33 -18.79 -17.02
C ILE A 103 0.43 -20.10 -16.83
N TYR A 104 1.45 -20.32 -17.66
CA TYR A 104 2.33 -21.48 -17.53
C TYR A 104 3.43 -21.22 -16.50
N PRO A 105 3.42 -21.90 -15.34
CA PRO A 105 4.33 -21.60 -14.27
C PRO A 105 5.76 -22.03 -14.57
N VAL A 106 6.69 -21.11 -14.38
CA VAL A 106 8.14 -21.38 -14.33
C VAL A 106 8.56 -21.77 -12.91
N ALA A 107 7.87 -21.23 -11.91
CA ALA A 107 8.08 -21.54 -10.50
C ALA A 107 6.75 -21.58 -9.75
N ARG A 108 6.74 -22.26 -8.60
CA ARG A 108 5.61 -22.28 -7.64
C ARG A 108 6.11 -21.94 -6.26
N ARG A 109 5.43 -21.06 -5.55
CA ARG A 109 5.78 -20.66 -4.19
C ARG A 109 4.56 -20.59 -3.28
N ASP A 110 4.80 -20.90 -2.00
CA ASP A 110 3.82 -20.71 -0.95
C ASP A 110 3.45 -19.22 -0.84
N VAL A 111 2.15 -18.90 -0.88
CA VAL A 111 1.65 -17.53 -0.77
C VAL A 111 1.95 -16.89 0.60
N ASN A 112 2.10 -17.70 1.64
CA ASN A 112 2.41 -17.19 2.97
C ASN A 112 3.79 -16.51 3.01
N GLY A 113 4.75 -16.98 2.20
CA GLY A 113 6.08 -16.39 2.14
C GLY A 113 6.79 -16.37 3.49
N ALA A 114 7.81 -15.55 3.61
CA ALA A 114 8.50 -15.31 4.86
C ALA A 114 9.01 -13.87 4.93
N PRO A 115 9.02 -13.25 6.12
CA PRO A 115 9.71 -11.98 6.34
C PRO A 115 11.17 -12.07 5.90
N ILE A 116 11.70 -10.99 5.30
CA ILE A 116 13.10 -10.94 4.90
C ILE A 116 13.97 -11.01 6.17
N ASN A 117 14.93 -11.94 6.19
CA ASN A 117 15.87 -12.07 7.29
C ASN A 117 16.61 -10.72 7.52
N PRO A 118 16.60 -10.16 8.73
CA PRO A 118 17.25 -8.88 9.02
C PRO A 118 18.75 -8.83 8.67
N VAL A 119 19.46 -9.94 8.80
CA VAL A 119 20.89 -10.04 8.45
C VAL A 119 21.13 -9.94 6.94
N SER A 120 20.14 -10.34 6.15
CA SER A 120 20.19 -10.30 4.68
C SER A 120 19.69 -8.95 4.12
N ARG A 121 19.15 -8.06 4.93
CA ARG A 121 18.65 -6.76 4.47
C ARG A 121 19.79 -5.80 4.15
N VAL A 122 19.59 -5.04 3.08
CA VAL A 122 20.38 -3.85 2.75
C VAL A 122 19.60 -2.63 3.18
N TYR A 123 20.29 -1.64 3.78
CA TYR A 123 19.63 -0.39 4.17
C TYR A 123 19.21 0.41 2.94
N PRO A 124 17.94 0.80 2.83
CA PRO A 124 17.41 1.52 1.67
C PRO A 124 17.97 2.94 1.55
N ARG A 125 18.28 3.40 0.32
CA ARG A 125 18.84 4.74 0.10
C ARG A 125 18.34 5.45 -1.16
N ASN A 126 17.95 4.73 -2.20
CA ASN A 126 17.51 5.35 -3.45
C ASN A 126 16.01 5.68 -3.37
N TYR A 127 15.58 6.79 -3.90
CA TYR A 127 14.17 7.16 -3.91
C TYR A 127 13.43 6.56 -5.10
N ILE A 128 12.13 6.40 -4.95
CA ILE A 128 11.18 6.15 -6.01
C ILE A 128 10.45 7.46 -6.29
N HIS A 129 10.51 7.90 -7.52
CA HIS A 129 9.76 9.04 -8.00
C HIS A 129 8.28 8.70 -8.07
N THR A 130 7.42 9.49 -7.43
CA THR A 130 5.96 9.34 -7.50
C THR A 130 5.30 10.38 -8.40
N GLY A 131 6.01 11.42 -8.77
CA GLY A 131 5.51 12.56 -9.53
C GLY A 131 4.64 13.52 -8.72
N ILE A 132 4.53 13.32 -7.40
CA ILE A 132 3.71 14.10 -6.49
C ILE A 132 4.59 14.92 -5.58
N SER A 133 4.58 16.25 -5.74
CA SER A 133 5.48 17.17 -5.05
C SER A 133 5.45 17.04 -3.53
N SER A 134 4.27 16.91 -2.94
CA SER A 134 4.13 16.74 -1.49
C SER A 134 4.73 15.44 -0.97
N ILE A 135 4.72 14.37 -1.77
CA ILE A 135 5.36 13.10 -1.44
C ILE A 135 6.86 13.19 -1.73
N ASP A 136 7.23 13.49 -2.97
CA ASP A 136 8.61 13.43 -3.44
C ASP A 136 9.52 14.40 -2.68
N CYS A 137 9.02 15.57 -2.27
CA CYS A 137 9.81 16.57 -1.53
C CYS A 137 9.76 16.41 0.00
N LEU A 138 8.60 16.07 0.58
CA LEU A 138 8.39 16.19 2.04
C LEU A 138 8.23 14.84 2.76
N ALA A 139 7.89 13.78 2.03
CA ALA A 139 7.74 12.43 2.55
C ALA A 139 8.26 11.40 1.54
N THR A 140 9.45 11.65 0.99
CA THR A 140 10.04 10.90 -0.11
C THR A 140 10.00 9.39 0.11
N LEU A 141 9.46 8.67 -0.87
CA LEU A 141 9.41 7.21 -0.87
C LEU A 141 10.78 6.63 -1.22
N ILE A 142 11.32 5.82 -0.35
CA ILE A 142 12.62 5.19 -0.53
C ILE A 142 12.46 3.75 -1.01
N ARG A 143 13.27 3.33 -1.98
CA ARG A 143 13.27 1.98 -2.54
C ARG A 143 13.51 0.93 -1.45
N GLY A 144 12.60 -0.03 -1.31
CA GLY A 144 12.63 -1.04 -0.24
C GLY A 144 11.96 -0.61 1.06
N GLN A 145 11.24 0.52 1.07
CA GLN A 145 10.49 1.05 2.22
C GLN A 145 9.04 0.56 2.22
N LYS A 146 8.45 0.53 3.42
CA LYS A 146 7.00 0.43 3.65
C LYS A 146 6.47 1.81 4.05
N LEU A 147 5.74 2.48 3.15
CA LEU A 147 5.20 3.81 3.39
C LEU A 147 3.68 3.81 3.15
N PRO A 148 2.86 3.63 4.18
CA PRO A 148 1.41 3.57 4.03
C PRO A 148 0.79 4.94 3.74
N ILE A 149 -0.37 4.90 3.07
CA ILE A 149 -1.26 6.05 2.90
C ILE A 149 -2.46 5.86 3.83
N PHE A 150 -2.63 6.78 4.76
CA PHE A 150 -3.77 6.85 5.66
C PHE A 150 -4.82 7.78 5.07
N SER A 151 -5.95 7.21 4.65
CA SER A 151 -7.07 7.92 4.04
C SER A 151 -8.31 7.88 4.92
N GLY A 152 -9.30 8.69 4.59
CA GLY A 152 -10.65 8.61 5.16
C GLY A 152 -11.63 7.97 4.19
N SER A 153 -12.75 7.48 4.71
CA SER A 153 -13.80 6.91 3.87
C SER A 153 -14.35 7.94 2.87
N GLY A 154 -14.43 7.56 1.60
CA GLY A 154 -14.91 8.40 0.51
C GLY A 154 -13.94 9.45 0.00
N MET A 155 -12.69 9.46 0.46
CA MET A 155 -11.64 10.33 -0.06
C MET A 155 -11.00 9.76 -1.34
N LYS A 156 -10.26 10.58 -2.07
CA LYS A 156 -9.68 10.28 -3.40
C LYS A 156 -8.38 9.45 -3.33
N HIS A 157 -8.32 8.43 -2.47
CA HIS A 157 -7.14 7.56 -2.37
C HIS A 157 -6.99 6.61 -3.56
N ASN A 158 -8.10 6.24 -4.21
CA ASN A 158 -8.06 5.43 -5.42
C ASN A 158 -7.44 6.19 -6.59
N GLU A 159 -7.83 7.45 -6.78
CA GLU A 159 -7.26 8.36 -7.78
C GLU A 159 -5.77 8.58 -7.52
N LEU A 160 -5.38 8.74 -6.25
CA LEU A 160 -3.98 8.87 -5.85
C LEU A 160 -3.18 7.60 -6.16
N ALA A 161 -3.74 6.41 -5.89
CA ALA A 161 -3.11 5.14 -6.24
C ALA A 161 -2.90 5.01 -7.75
N VAL A 162 -3.91 5.35 -8.56
CA VAL A 162 -3.81 5.36 -10.03
C VAL A 162 -2.75 6.34 -10.51
N GLN A 163 -2.69 7.54 -9.93
CA GLN A 163 -1.69 8.54 -10.27
C GLN A 163 -0.27 8.03 -9.98
N ILE A 164 -0.04 7.42 -8.82
CA ILE A 164 1.25 6.81 -8.47
C ILE A 164 1.61 5.70 -9.45
N VAL A 165 0.68 4.77 -9.78
CA VAL A 165 0.93 3.70 -10.75
C VAL A 165 1.35 4.27 -12.11
N ARG A 166 0.70 5.33 -12.55
CA ARG A 166 0.98 5.98 -13.84
C ARG A 166 2.34 6.64 -13.88
N GLN A 167 2.75 7.32 -12.81
CA GLN A 167 3.92 8.21 -12.77
C GLN A 167 5.15 7.55 -12.15
N ALA A 168 4.98 6.52 -11.30
CA ALA A 168 6.09 5.96 -10.54
C ALA A 168 7.20 5.41 -11.42
N SER A 169 8.44 5.75 -11.05
CA SER A 169 9.66 5.31 -11.71
C SER A 169 10.86 5.34 -10.76
N VAL A 170 11.94 4.72 -11.16
CA VAL A 170 13.23 4.77 -10.45
C VAL A 170 14.21 5.65 -11.21
N ALA A 171 14.95 6.48 -10.48
CA ALA A 171 15.83 7.49 -11.08
C ALA A 171 17.01 6.91 -11.87
N ASP A 172 17.43 5.67 -11.57
CA ASP A 172 18.58 5.01 -12.19
C ASP A 172 18.24 4.29 -13.51
N GLY A 173 16.97 4.37 -13.97
CA GLY A 173 16.52 3.71 -15.20
C GLY A 173 16.53 2.18 -15.16
N SER A 174 16.67 1.58 -13.98
CA SER A 174 16.61 0.13 -13.83
C SER A 174 15.19 -0.39 -14.06
N ASP A 175 15.08 -1.69 -14.36
CA ASP A 175 13.79 -2.36 -14.58
C ASP A 175 12.83 -2.16 -13.42
N PHE A 176 11.65 -1.63 -13.75
CA PHE A 176 10.60 -1.28 -12.77
C PHE A 176 9.30 -2.00 -13.09
N ALA A 177 8.68 -2.58 -12.08
CA ALA A 177 7.38 -3.24 -12.19
C ALA A 177 6.49 -2.85 -11.01
N ILE A 178 5.18 -3.01 -11.18
CA ILE A 178 4.19 -2.71 -10.16
C ILE A 178 3.34 -3.94 -9.93
N VAL A 179 3.08 -4.26 -8.67
CA VAL A 179 2.06 -5.23 -8.27
C VAL A 179 0.96 -4.46 -7.55
N PHE A 180 -0.21 -4.45 -8.16
CA PHE A 180 -1.38 -3.75 -7.62
C PHE A 180 -2.40 -4.77 -7.11
N ALA A 181 -2.75 -4.71 -5.85
CA ALA A 181 -3.74 -5.59 -5.25
C ALA A 181 -4.88 -4.79 -4.62
N ALA A 182 -6.09 -5.00 -5.11
CA ALA A 182 -7.31 -4.40 -4.58
C ALA A 182 -8.12 -5.44 -3.81
N MET A 183 -8.46 -5.13 -2.56
CA MET A 183 -9.10 -6.03 -1.61
C MET A 183 -10.47 -5.50 -1.17
N GLY A 184 -11.53 -6.26 -1.45
CA GLY A 184 -12.89 -5.90 -1.06
C GLY A 184 -13.46 -4.70 -1.80
N VAL A 185 -12.99 -4.44 -3.02
CA VAL A 185 -13.44 -3.30 -3.82
C VAL A 185 -14.75 -3.60 -4.55
N LYS A 186 -15.53 -2.56 -4.81
CA LYS A 186 -16.73 -2.66 -5.65
C LYS A 186 -16.35 -2.88 -7.11
N ASN A 187 -17.28 -3.43 -7.90
CA ASN A 187 -17.06 -3.70 -9.32
C ASN A 187 -16.72 -2.43 -10.13
N ASP A 188 -17.36 -1.31 -9.83
CA ASP A 188 -17.11 -0.01 -10.47
C ASP A 188 -15.69 0.49 -10.18
N VAL A 189 -15.20 0.31 -8.94
CA VAL A 189 -13.82 0.66 -8.55
C VAL A 189 -12.80 -0.25 -9.23
N ALA A 190 -13.09 -1.56 -9.32
CA ALA A 190 -12.22 -2.51 -10.02
C ALA A 190 -12.11 -2.17 -11.53
N SER A 191 -13.24 -1.86 -12.17
CA SER A 191 -13.27 -1.40 -13.58
C SER A 191 -12.50 -0.09 -13.75
N TYR A 192 -12.68 0.87 -12.84
CA TYR A 192 -11.95 2.14 -12.85
C TYR A 192 -10.43 1.93 -12.81
N PHE A 193 -9.92 1.04 -11.94
CA PHE A 193 -8.49 0.75 -11.91
C PHE A 193 -8.00 0.15 -13.22
N ARG A 194 -8.71 -0.87 -13.74
CA ARG A 194 -8.32 -1.54 -14.97
C ARG A 194 -8.29 -0.58 -16.16
N GLU A 195 -9.38 0.14 -16.38
CA GLU A 195 -9.51 1.11 -17.48
C GLU A 195 -8.45 2.23 -17.37
N SER A 196 -8.16 2.68 -16.15
CA SER A 196 -7.14 3.69 -15.90
C SER A 196 -5.73 3.21 -16.26
N PHE A 197 -5.38 1.96 -15.91
CA PHE A 197 -4.07 1.41 -16.23
C PHE A 197 -3.91 1.05 -17.71
N GLU A 198 -4.98 0.56 -18.35
CA GLU A 198 -5.01 0.29 -19.79
C GLU A 198 -4.88 1.60 -20.60
N SER A 199 -5.67 2.62 -20.26
CA SER A 199 -5.70 3.88 -21.00
C SER A 199 -4.41 4.70 -20.93
N CYS A 200 -3.66 4.57 -19.82
CA CYS A 200 -2.38 5.28 -19.67
C CYS A 200 -1.16 4.44 -20.11
N GLY A 201 -1.37 3.22 -20.61
CA GLY A 201 -0.29 2.31 -21.03
C GLY A 201 0.55 1.73 -19.88
N ALA A 202 0.12 1.90 -18.63
CA ALA A 202 0.85 1.36 -17.48
C ALA A 202 0.72 -0.16 -17.35
N MET A 203 -0.32 -0.75 -17.96
CA MET A 203 -0.67 -2.16 -17.77
C MET A 203 0.48 -3.11 -18.11
N GLU A 204 1.31 -2.82 -19.10
CA GLU A 204 2.45 -3.66 -19.51
C GLU A 204 3.45 -3.94 -18.38
N ARG A 205 3.54 -3.03 -17.40
CA ARG A 205 4.43 -3.15 -16.23
C ARG A 205 3.70 -3.46 -14.91
N VAL A 206 2.39 -3.73 -14.98
CA VAL A 206 1.55 -3.99 -13.80
C VAL A 206 1.13 -5.44 -13.78
N VAL A 207 1.16 -6.06 -12.59
CA VAL A 207 0.40 -7.27 -12.28
C VAL A 207 -0.73 -6.85 -11.37
N MET A 208 -1.97 -7.10 -11.77
CA MET A 208 -3.16 -6.67 -11.05
C MET A 208 -3.87 -7.86 -10.41
N LEU A 209 -4.07 -7.82 -9.09
CA LEU A 209 -4.88 -8.79 -8.37
C LEU A 209 -6.15 -8.09 -7.85
N LEU A 210 -7.31 -8.67 -8.13
CA LEU A 210 -8.60 -8.10 -7.76
C LEU A 210 -9.39 -9.07 -6.90
N ASN A 211 -9.72 -8.65 -5.68
CA ASN A 211 -10.74 -9.27 -4.86
C ASN A 211 -11.91 -8.28 -4.72
N LEU A 212 -13.08 -8.70 -5.18
CA LEU A 212 -14.28 -7.88 -5.18
C LEU A 212 -15.00 -7.95 -3.82
N ALA A 213 -15.91 -7.01 -3.58
CA ALA A 213 -16.66 -6.93 -2.33
C ALA A 213 -17.58 -8.15 -2.11
N ASN A 214 -18.04 -8.78 -3.19
CA ASN A 214 -18.88 -9.98 -3.17
C ASN A 214 -18.09 -11.30 -3.20
N ASP A 215 -16.77 -11.24 -3.35
CA ASP A 215 -15.93 -12.44 -3.28
C ASP A 215 -15.78 -12.95 -1.85
N PRO A 216 -15.49 -14.25 -1.67
CA PRO A 216 -15.28 -14.84 -0.35
C PRO A 216 -14.23 -14.11 0.47
N ILE A 217 -14.48 -13.93 1.80
CA ILE A 217 -13.56 -13.25 2.71
C ILE A 217 -12.16 -13.87 2.77
N ILE A 218 -12.08 -15.18 2.55
CA ILE A 218 -10.80 -15.90 2.55
C ILE A 218 -9.94 -15.51 1.36
N GLU A 219 -10.52 -15.30 0.20
CA GLU A 219 -9.79 -14.77 -0.96
C GLU A 219 -9.18 -13.41 -0.62
N ARG A 220 -9.93 -12.55 0.10
CA ARG A 220 -9.44 -11.24 0.55
C ARG A 220 -8.23 -11.35 1.47
N ILE A 221 -8.19 -12.37 2.34
CA ILE A 221 -7.05 -12.64 3.23
C ILE A 221 -5.84 -13.16 2.43
N ILE A 222 -6.07 -13.88 1.34
CA ILE A 222 -5.01 -14.44 0.49
C ILE A 222 -4.45 -13.40 -0.47
N THR A 223 -5.27 -12.52 -1.01
CA THR A 223 -4.91 -11.55 -2.05
C THR A 223 -3.59 -10.79 -1.78
N PRO A 224 -3.36 -10.16 -0.63
CA PRO A 224 -2.10 -9.44 -0.39
C PRO A 224 -0.91 -10.40 -0.27
N ARG A 225 -1.12 -11.63 0.19
CA ARG A 225 -0.08 -12.66 0.26
C ARG A 225 0.35 -13.11 -1.13
N ALA A 226 -0.62 -13.39 -2.01
CA ALA A 226 -0.38 -13.72 -3.42
C ALA A 226 0.34 -12.57 -4.15
N ALA A 227 -0.11 -11.33 -3.96
CA ALA A 227 0.52 -10.14 -4.52
C ALA A 227 2.00 -9.99 -4.10
N LEU A 228 2.30 -10.21 -2.83
CA LEU A 228 3.67 -10.15 -2.31
C LEU A 228 4.52 -11.30 -2.85
N THR A 229 3.95 -12.49 -3.04
CA THR A 229 4.67 -13.63 -3.64
C THR A 229 5.05 -13.34 -5.09
N VAL A 230 4.14 -12.73 -5.86
CA VAL A 230 4.44 -12.24 -7.21
C VAL A 230 5.53 -11.17 -7.17
N ALA A 231 5.43 -10.21 -6.26
CA ALA A 231 6.41 -9.14 -6.13
C ALA A 231 7.81 -9.66 -5.77
N GLU A 232 7.90 -10.61 -4.85
CA GLU A 232 9.16 -11.27 -4.48
C GLU A 232 9.80 -12.00 -5.67
N TYR A 233 9.00 -12.71 -6.48
CA TYR A 233 9.47 -13.35 -7.68
C TYR A 233 10.01 -12.35 -8.70
N LEU A 234 9.26 -11.30 -9.01
CA LEU A 234 9.70 -10.24 -9.92
C LEU A 234 10.97 -9.54 -9.42
N ALA A 235 11.07 -9.32 -8.10
CA ALA A 235 12.20 -8.62 -7.52
C ALA A 235 13.44 -9.50 -7.38
N PHE A 236 13.31 -10.68 -6.82
CA PHE A 236 14.48 -11.45 -6.38
C PHE A 236 14.93 -12.52 -7.37
N ASP A 237 14.03 -12.99 -8.26
CA ASP A 237 14.41 -13.90 -9.34
C ASP A 237 14.66 -13.15 -10.66
N LEU A 238 13.82 -12.14 -10.98
CA LEU A 238 13.95 -11.36 -12.22
C LEU A 238 14.71 -10.04 -12.05
N ASN A 239 15.19 -9.73 -10.83
CA ASN A 239 15.97 -8.53 -10.51
C ASN A 239 15.29 -7.20 -10.84
N LYS A 240 13.96 -7.13 -10.74
CA LYS A 240 13.20 -5.90 -10.96
C LYS A 240 13.04 -5.08 -9.67
N ASN A 241 12.92 -3.76 -9.80
CA ASN A 241 12.45 -2.93 -8.70
C ASN A 241 10.93 -2.94 -8.71
N VAL A 242 10.33 -3.49 -7.67
CA VAL A 242 8.89 -3.72 -7.62
C VAL A 242 8.25 -2.79 -6.60
N LEU A 243 7.26 -2.02 -7.04
CA LEU A 243 6.36 -1.25 -6.18
C LEU A 243 5.07 -2.04 -5.98
N VAL A 244 4.75 -2.38 -4.74
CA VAL A 244 3.51 -3.06 -4.37
C VAL A 244 2.55 -2.04 -3.79
N ILE A 245 1.35 -1.94 -4.35
CA ILE A 245 0.26 -1.12 -3.83
C ILE A 245 -0.85 -2.05 -3.35
N LEU A 246 -1.17 -1.98 -2.07
CA LEU A 246 -2.20 -2.79 -1.43
C LEU A 246 -3.36 -1.89 -0.99
N THR A 247 -4.53 -2.00 -1.61
CA THR A 247 -5.73 -1.23 -1.30
C THR A 247 -6.97 -2.12 -1.20
N ASP A 248 -7.82 -2.11 -0.19
CA ASP A 248 -7.75 -1.37 1.05
C ASP A 248 -7.35 -2.31 2.19
N MET A 249 -6.31 -1.96 2.94
CA MET A 249 -5.85 -2.78 4.07
C MET A 249 -6.85 -2.81 5.24
N THR A 250 -7.78 -1.85 5.29
CA THR A 250 -8.90 -1.90 6.23
C THR A 250 -9.86 -3.02 5.88
N SER A 251 -10.19 -3.21 4.60
CA SER A 251 -11.00 -4.35 4.13
C SER A 251 -10.33 -5.69 4.44
N TYR A 252 -9.01 -5.75 4.32
CA TYR A 252 -8.23 -6.93 4.73
C TYR A 252 -8.36 -7.22 6.23
N CYS A 253 -8.16 -6.21 7.08
CA CYS A 253 -8.27 -6.37 8.54
C CYS A 253 -9.70 -6.74 8.96
N GLU A 254 -10.73 -6.20 8.31
CA GLU A 254 -12.12 -6.56 8.55
C GLU A 254 -12.39 -8.03 8.16
N ALA A 255 -11.81 -8.52 7.06
CA ALA A 255 -11.88 -9.93 6.69
C ALA A 255 -11.22 -10.83 7.76
N LEU A 256 -10.09 -10.43 8.33
CA LEU A 256 -9.46 -11.14 9.46
C LEU A 256 -10.35 -11.14 10.70
N ARG A 257 -11.03 -10.03 11.01
CA ARG A 257 -11.97 -9.93 12.13
C ARG A 257 -13.15 -10.89 11.95
N GLU A 258 -13.77 -10.91 10.77
CA GLU A 258 -14.86 -11.81 10.43
C GLU A 258 -14.43 -13.27 10.50
N PHE A 259 -13.26 -13.58 9.95
CA PHE A 259 -12.67 -14.91 9.98
C PHE A 259 -12.40 -15.40 11.40
N SER A 260 -11.76 -14.59 12.23
CA SER A 260 -11.49 -14.90 13.64
C SER A 260 -12.78 -15.12 14.42
N SER A 261 -13.80 -14.28 14.20
CA SER A 261 -15.12 -14.43 14.80
C SER A 261 -15.80 -15.73 14.40
N SER A 262 -15.72 -16.13 13.13
CA SER A 262 -16.31 -17.39 12.66
C SER A 262 -15.67 -18.63 13.28
N LYS A 263 -14.41 -18.54 13.68
CA LYS A 263 -13.68 -19.59 14.42
C LYS A 263 -13.96 -19.60 15.92
N GLY A 264 -14.69 -18.59 16.43
CA GLY A 264 -14.96 -18.44 17.87
C GLY A 264 -13.72 -18.03 18.70
N GLU A 265 -12.73 -17.37 18.07
CA GLU A 265 -11.56 -16.86 18.77
C GLU A 265 -11.93 -15.70 19.70
N ILE A 266 -11.22 -15.57 20.82
CA ILE A 266 -11.44 -14.45 21.76
C ILE A 266 -11.02 -13.15 21.11
N PRO A 267 -11.94 -12.16 20.96
CA PRO A 267 -11.61 -10.92 20.29
C PRO A 267 -10.69 -10.02 21.15
N GLY A 268 -9.77 -9.34 20.50
CA GLY A 268 -8.95 -8.29 21.08
C GLY A 268 -9.61 -6.90 20.96
N ARG A 269 -8.79 -5.85 20.87
CA ARG A 269 -9.24 -4.44 20.78
C ARG A 269 -10.17 -4.22 19.59
N LYS A 270 -11.32 -3.59 19.82
CA LYS A 270 -12.38 -3.31 18.81
C LYS A 270 -12.84 -4.55 18.02
N GLY A 271 -12.72 -5.76 18.60
CA GLY A 271 -13.18 -7.01 17.98
C GLY A 271 -12.22 -7.63 16.98
N PHE A 272 -11.03 -7.06 16.77
CA PHE A 272 -9.99 -7.64 15.91
C PHE A 272 -9.31 -8.83 16.59
N PRO A 273 -8.73 -9.78 15.80
CA PRO A 273 -8.01 -10.89 16.39
C PRO A 273 -6.76 -10.41 17.16
N GLY A 274 -6.40 -11.11 18.23
CA GLY A 274 -5.24 -10.79 19.04
C GLY A 274 -3.91 -10.81 18.27
N TYR A 275 -3.85 -11.55 17.16
CA TYR A 275 -2.70 -11.66 16.28
C TYR A 275 -2.66 -10.64 15.13
N LEU A 276 -3.53 -9.63 15.10
CA LEU A 276 -3.60 -8.64 14.02
C LEU A 276 -2.24 -7.98 13.76
N TYR A 277 -1.50 -7.64 14.83
CA TYR A 277 -0.17 -7.05 14.70
C TYR A 277 0.82 -7.97 13.97
N SER A 278 0.94 -9.21 14.43
CA SER A 278 1.87 -10.18 13.83
C SER A 278 1.48 -10.56 12.40
N ASP A 279 0.19 -10.56 12.10
CA ASP A 279 -0.30 -10.84 10.77
C ASP A 279 0.04 -9.71 9.78
N LEU A 280 -0.23 -8.45 10.15
CA LEU A 280 0.19 -7.28 9.38
C LEU A 280 1.73 -7.22 9.23
N ALA A 281 2.47 -7.51 10.31
CA ALA A 281 3.93 -7.57 10.26
C ALA A 281 4.41 -8.64 9.29
N SER A 282 3.76 -9.81 9.22
CA SER A 282 4.12 -10.86 8.29
C SER A 282 4.02 -10.44 6.81
N LEU A 283 3.09 -9.54 6.48
CA LEU A 283 2.95 -8.94 5.15
C LEU A 283 3.99 -7.85 4.92
N TYR A 284 4.06 -6.88 5.82
CA TYR A 284 4.90 -5.70 5.63
C TYR A 284 6.40 -6.01 5.69
N GLU A 285 6.81 -6.99 6.48
CA GLU A 285 8.21 -7.41 6.59
C GLU A 285 8.73 -8.24 5.40
N ARG A 286 7.90 -8.52 4.40
CA ARG A 286 8.30 -9.05 3.09
C ARG A 286 8.89 -7.97 2.17
N THR A 287 8.82 -6.70 2.57
CA THR A 287 9.38 -5.53 1.86
C THR A 287 10.85 -5.35 2.17
N GLY A 288 11.64 -4.98 1.18
CA GLY A 288 13.05 -4.61 1.40
C GLY A 288 13.96 -4.90 0.21
N ILE A 289 15.24 -4.76 0.46
CA ILE A 289 16.33 -5.10 -0.46
C ILE A 289 17.15 -6.21 0.19
N ILE A 290 17.42 -7.27 -0.56
CA ILE A 290 18.22 -8.42 -0.09
C ILE A 290 19.66 -8.26 -0.58
N LYS A 291 20.63 -8.53 0.31
CA LYS A 291 22.04 -8.48 -0.01
C LYS A 291 22.39 -9.44 -1.16
N GLY A 292 23.01 -8.92 -2.20
CA GLY A 292 23.35 -9.67 -3.41
C GLY A 292 22.28 -9.71 -4.49
N SER A 293 21.05 -9.27 -4.20
CA SER A 293 20.00 -9.03 -5.21
C SER A 293 20.12 -7.62 -5.79
N LYS A 294 19.80 -7.48 -7.07
CA LYS A 294 19.65 -6.17 -7.74
C LYS A 294 18.23 -5.62 -7.61
N GLY A 295 17.25 -6.49 -7.38
CA GLY A 295 15.86 -6.13 -7.24
C GLY A 295 15.49 -5.67 -5.83
N SER A 296 14.32 -5.08 -5.72
CA SER A 296 13.77 -4.59 -4.44
C SER A 296 12.26 -4.72 -4.41
N VAL A 297 11.69 -4.87 -3.22
CA VAL A 297 10.26 -4.78 -2.98
C VAL A 297 9.99 -3.55 -2.12
N THR A 298 9.19 -2.62 -2.63
CA THR A 298 8.72 -1.42 -1.93
C THR A 298 7.22 -1.51 -1.76
N GLN A 299 6.65 -1.14 -0.62
CA GLN A 299 5.20 -1.23 -0.40
C GLN A 299 4.59 0.15 -0.10
N ILE A 300 3.43 0.39 -0.71
CA ILE A 300 2.47 1.44 -0.35
C ILE A 300 1.17 0.75 0.07
N PRO A 301 1.02 0.38 1.35
CA PRO A 301 -0.28 -0.04 1.86
C PRO A 301 -1.20 1.18 1.97
N ILE A 302 -2.40 1.09 1.39
CA ILE A 302 -3.43 2.12 1.53
C ILE A 302 -4.49 1.60 2.49
N LEU A 303 -4.84 2.38 3.48
CA LEU A 303 -5.88 2.06 4.44
C LEU A 303 -6.86 3.21 4.63
N THR A 304 -8.10 2.85 4.90
CA THR A 304 -9.18 3.78 5.24
C THR A 304 -9.36 3.80 6.76
N MET A 305 -9.14 4.96 7.37
CA MET A 305 -9.33 5.13 8.82
C MET A 305 -10.83 5.17 9.16
N PRO A 306 -11.35 4.22 9.96
CA PRO A 306 -12.75 4.29 10.39
C PRO A 306 -13.00 5.53 11.24
N GLY A 307 -13.94 6.38 10.79
CA GLY A 307 -14.26 7.65 11.46
C GLY A 307 -13.15 8.69 11.44
N ASP A 308 -12.20 8.60 10.50
CA ASP A 308 -10.99 9.41 10.41
C ASP A 308 -10.10 9.34 11.68
N ASP A 309 -10.26 8.25 12.46
CA ASP A 309 -9.56 8.03 13.73
C ASP A 309 -8.21 7.36 13.50
N ILE A 310 -7.12 8.13 13.54
CA ILE A 310 -5.75 7.61 13.40
C ILE A 310 -5.33 6.71 14.58
N THR A 311 -6.05 6.76 15.72
CA THR A 311 -5.80 5.90 16.88
C THR A 311 -6.54 4.56 16.81
N HIS A 312 -7.31 4.33 15.74
CA HIS A 312 -7.94 3.05 15.47
C HIS A 312 -6.87 1.94 15.32
N PRO A 313 -7.14 0.67 15.77
CA PRO A 313 -6.15 -0.40 15.72
C PRO A 313 -5.42 -0.57 14.36
N ILE A 314 -6.12 -0.39 13.26
CA ILE A 314 -5.54 -0.59 11.91
C ILE A 314 -4.44 0.43 11.59
N PRO A 315 -4.69 1.76 11.60
CA PRO A 315 -3.64 2.74 11.36
C PRO A 315 -2.58 2.74 12.48
N ASP A 316 -2.99 2.57 13.74
CA ASP A 316 -2.08 2.54 14.89
C ASP A 316 -1.03 1.41 14.74
N LEU A 317 -1.46 0.17 14.53
CA LEU A 317 -0.57 -0.97 14.33
C LEU A 317 0.27 -0.86 13.04
N THR A 318 -0.33 -0.37 11.95
CA THR A 318 0.40 -0.12 10.69
C THR A 318 1.52 0.89 10.89
N GLY A 319 1.27 1.99 11.61
CA GLY A 319 2.27 3.01 11.92
C GLY A 319 3.45 2.50 12.75
N TYR A 320 3.23 1.50 13.64
CA TYR A 320 4.31 0.85 14.39
C TYR A 320 5.21 -0.03 13.53
N ILE A 321 4.64 -0.70 12.51
CA ILE A 321 5.39 -1.67 11.68
C ILE A 321 6.15 -0.96 10.56
N THR A 322 5.63 0.16 10.06
CA THR A 322 6.11 0.84 8.85
C THR A 322 7.11 1.98 9.15
N GLU A 323 7.81 2.46 8.13
CA GLU A 323 8.82 3.52 8.27
C GLU A 323 8.28 4.92 7.98
N GLY A 324 7.05 5.20 8.40
CA GLY A 324 6.38 6.50 8.23
C GLY A 324 4.95 6.33 7.77
N GLN A 325 4.36 7.43 7.30
CA GLN A 325 2.99 7.47 6.77
C GLN A 325 2.77 8.72 5.93
N ILE A 326 1.88 8.62 4.96
CA ILE A 326 1.28 9.74 4.23
C ILE A 326 -0.16 9.85 4.70
N VAL A 327 -0.58 11.02 5.17
CA VAL A 327 -1.94 11.23 5.68
C VAL A 327 -2.71 12.12 4.71
N LEU A 328 -3.89 11.69 4.32
CA LEU A 328 -4.81 12.51 3.52
C LEU A 328 -5.75 13.30 4.44
N ASP A 329 -6.00 14.55 4.09
CA ASP A 329 -6.82 15.47 4.86
C ASP A 329 -8.19 15.70 4.20
N ARG A 330 -9.26 15.42 4.97
CA ARG A 330 -10.63 15.58 4.50
C ARG A 330 -11.01 17.04 4.26
N GLY A 331 -10.46 17.98 5.05
CA GLY A 331 -10.70 19.40 4.86
C GLY A 331 -10.14 19.90 3.53
N MET A 332 -8.94 19.47 3.17
CA MET A 332 -8.33 19.77 1.88
C MET A 332 -9.12 19.14 0.73
N ASP A 333 -9.54 17.88 0.85
CA ASP A 333 -10.35 17.20 -0.16
C ASP A 333 -11.70 17.91 -0.38
N ALA A 334 -12.35 18.33 0.71
CA ALA A 334 -13.61 19.06 0.66
C ALA A 334 -13.51 20.44 -0.05
N THR A 335 -12.33 21.07 -0.02
CA THR A 335 -12.06 22.31 -0.77
C THR A 335 -11.69 22.07 -2.25
N GLY A 336 -11.65 20.81 -2.68
CA GLY A 336 -11.29 20.41 -4.04
C GLY A 336 -9.79 20.38 -4.32
N LEU A 337 -8.96 20.48 -3.29
CA LEU A 337 -7.50 20.39 -3.39
C LEU A 337 -7.10 18.94 -3.63
N TYR A 338 -6.30 18.70 -4.69
CA TYR A 338 -5.86 17.35 -5.05
C TYR A 338 -4.39 17.33 -5.50
N PRO A 339 -3.61 16.35 -5.02
CA PRO A 339 -3.93 15.36 -3.97
C PRO A 339 -4.03 16.02 -2.58
N PRO A 340 -4.96 15.58 -1.72
CA PRO A 340 -5.19 16.22 -0.41
C PRO A 340 -4.21 15.72 0.66
N VAL A 341 -2.91 15.83 0.40
CA VAL A 341 -1.86 15.35 1.31
C VAL A 341 -1.63 16.33 2.45
N SER A 342 -1.90 15.90 3.66
CA SER A 342 -1.59 16.66 4.88
C SER A 342 -0.12 16.54 5.22
N VAL A 343 0.63 17.61 5.07
CA VAL A 343 2.09 17.62 5.17
C VAL A 343 2.58 17.36 6.60
N LEU A 344 1.96 17.99 7.61
CA LEU A 344 2.47 17.97 8.99
C LEU A 344 2.41 16.58 9.67
N PRO A 345 1.33 15.77 9.53
CA PRO A 345 1.29 14.43 10.06
C PRO A 345 1.96 13.39 9.15
N SER A 346 2.36 13.78 7.93
CA SER A 346 3.04 12.89 7.00
C SER A 346 4.55 12.85 7.28
N LEU A 347 5.13 11.66 7.21
CA LEU A 347 6.54 11.44 7.55
C LEU A 347 7.08 10.22 6.80
N SER A 348 8.28 10.35 6.22
CA SER A 348 9.10 9.22 5.77
C SER A 348 10.40 9.17 6.58
N ARG A 349 10.55 8.16 7.44
CA ARG A 349 11.71 8.04 8.35
C ARG A 349 13.01 7.75 7.61
N LEU A 350 12.94 7.10 6.44
CA LEU A 350 14.11 6.76 5.63
C LEU A 350 14.53 7.88 4.67
N MET A 351 13.70 8.89 4.48
CA MET A 351 13.96 10.00 3.58
C MET A 351 15.32 10.67 3.81
N LYS A 352 15.69 10.91 5.07
CA LYS A 352 16.93 11.60 5.45
C LYS A 352 18.20 10.96 4.88
N ASP A 353 18.19 9.65 4.64
CA ASP A 353 19.34 8.88 4.16
C ASP A 353 19.27 8.58 2.64
N GLY A 354 18.18 8.99 1.98
CA GLY A 354 17.91 8.73 0.56
C GLY A 354 17.69 9.98 -0.29
N ILE A 355 17.90 11.19 0.27
CA ILE A 355 17.80 12.47 -0.44
C ILE A 355 19.08 13.31 -0.26
N GLY A 356 19.22 14.34 -1.08
CA GLY A 356 20.40 15.24 -1.06
C GLY A 356 21.46 14.79 -2.06
N ALA A 357 22.68 15.28 -1.88
CA ALA A 357 23.79 15.05 -2.81
C ALA A 357 24.04 13.56 -3.11
N GLY A 358 24.02 13.20 -4.39
CA GLY A 358 24.19 11.83 -4.87
C GLY A 358 22.90 11.00 -5.02
N TYR A 359 21.77 11.47 -4.51
CA TYR A 359 20.46 10.82 -4.64
C TYR A 359 19.43 11.71 -5.34
N THR A 360 19.29 12.94 -4.85
CA THR A 360 18.47 13.99 -5.42
C THR A 360 19.33 15.23 -5.63
N ARG A 361 18.76 16.44 -5.51
CA ARG A 361 19.55 17.68 -5.53
C ARG A 361 20.06 17.99 -4.12
N GLU A 362 21.25 18.58 -4.00
CA GLU A 362 21.93 18.82 -2.73
C GLU A 362 21.14 19.68 -1.72
N ASP A 363 20.30 20.59 -2.21
CA ASP A 363 19.46 21.48 -1.41
C ASP A 363 18.18 20.84 -0.88
N HIS A 364 17.85 19.61 -1.32
CA HIS A 364 16.56 18.96 -1.03
C HIS A 364 16.29 18.87 0.48
N VAL A 365 17.27 18.44 1.28
CA VAL A 365 17.14 18.34 2.75
C VAL A 365 16.82 19.70 3.38
N THR A 366 17.56 20.74 2.98
CA THR A 366 17.39 22.09 3.51
C THR A 366 16.04 22.67 3.10
N LEU A 367 15.67 22.53 1.82
CA LEU A 367 14.40 22.98 1.29
C LEU A 367 13.21 22.32 2.00
N SER A 368 13.21 20.99 2.12
CA SER A 368 12.11 20.25 2.74
C SER A 368 11.91 20.67 4.20
N ASN A 369 13.01 20.81 4.97
CA ASN A 369 12.97 21.27 6.36
C ASN A 369 12.43 22.70 6.47
N GLN A 370 12.80 23.58 5.53
CA GLN A 370 12.34 24.98 5.55
C GLN A 370 10.86 25.08 5.15
N LEU A 371 10.42 24.35 4.12
CA LEU A 371 9.01 24.29 3.72
C LEU A 371 8.14 23.79 4.86
N PHE A 372 8.56 22.70 5.51
CA PHE A 372 7.85 22.13 6.65
C PHE A 372 7.75 23.14 7.82
N ALA A 373 8.86 23.80 8.17
CA ALA A 373 8.89 24.80 9.25
C ALA A 373 8.00 26.02 8.92
N CYS A 374 8.04 26.53 7.69
CA CYS A 374 7.17 27.62 7.27
C CYS A 374 5.69 27.21 7.29
N TYR A 375 5.36 26.02 6.81
CA TYR A 375 3.98 25.55 6.82
C TYR A 375 3.44 25.28 8.23
N ALA A 376 4.29 24.86 9.17
CA ALA A 376 3.91 24.78 10.59
C ALA A 376 3.53 26.16 11.14
N LYS A 377 4.36 27.17 10.87
CA LYS A 377 4.07 28.59 11.26
C LYS A 377 2.77 29.12 10.59
N VAL A 378 2.44 28.65 9.37
CA VAL A 378 1.15 28.97 8.73
C VAL A 378 -0.03 28.43 9.53
N GLN A 379 0.04 27.22 10.07
CA GLN A 379 -1.05 26.67 10.89
C GLN A 379 -1.22 27.46 12.19
N ASP A 380 -0.11 27.90 12.81
CA ASP A 380 -0.17 28.78 14.00
C ASP A 380 -0.84 30.11 13.66
N ALA A 381 -0.48 30.73 12.51
CA ALA A 381 -1.09 31.96 12.03
C ALA A 381 -2.60 31.77 11.68
N LYS A 382 -2.99 30.62 11.08
CA LYS A 382 -4.40 30.28 10.84
C LYS A 382 -5.18 30.15 12.15
N ALA A 383 -4.61 29.48 13.14
CA ALA A 383 -5.22 29.34 14.46
C ALA A 383 -5.40 30.71 15.14
N LEU A 384 -4.41 31.58 15.06
CA LEU A 384 -4.48 32.94 15.59
C LEU A 384 -5.55 33.77 14.83
N ALA A 385 -5.58 33.71 13.50
CA ALA A 385 -6.56 34.39 12.67
C ALA A 385 -8.00 34.00 13.00
N SER A 386 -8.23 32.73 13.34
CA SER A 386 -9.56 32.24 13.74
C SER A 386 -10.08 32.86 15.04
N VAL A 387 -9.18 33.38 15.89
CA VAL A 387 -9.53 34.00 17.19
C VAL A 387 -9.65 35.52 17.07
N ILE A 388 -8.69 36.19 16.42
CA ILE A 388 -8.62 37.66 16.39
C ILE A 388 -9.05 38.28 15.04
N GLY A 389 -9.21 37.46 13.99
CA GLY A 389 -9.47 37.91 12.62
C GLY A 389 -8.20 38.13 11.81
N GLU A 390 -8.26 37.91 10.48
CA GLU A 390 -7.09 38.10 9.58
C GLU A 390 -6.60 39.56 9.54
N GLU A 391 -7.50 40.51 9.75
CA GLU A 391 -7.18 41.95 9.67
C GLU A 391 -6.22 42.38 10.79
N GLU A 392 -6.35 41.78 11.97
CA GLU A 392 -5.54 42.06 13.17
C GLU A 392 -4.21 41.32 13.22
N LEU A 393 -3.92 40.44 12.25
CA LEU A 393 -2.65 39.76 12.17
C LEU A 393 -1.49 40.72 11.92
N SER A 394 -0.31 40.39 12.46
CA SER A 394 0.93 41.08 12.14
C SER A 394 1.27 41.00 10.63
N GLN A 395 2.09 41.90 10.14
CA GLN A 395 2.51 41.89 8.73
C GLN A 395 3.27 40.60 8.37
N SER A 396 4.03 40.03 9.29
CA SER A 396 4.70 38.73 9.11
C SER A 396 3.71 37.57 9.00
N ASP A 397 2.66 37.58 9.85
CA ASP A 397 1.64 36.53 9.81
C ASP A 397 0.80 36.62 8.54
N LYS A 398 0.49 37.83 8.08
CA LYS A 398 -0.19 38.04 6.77
C LYS A 398 0.65 37.48 5.60
N GLN A 399 1.98 37.67 5.64
CA GLN A 399 2.89 37.10 4.64
C GLN A 399 2.91 35.57 4.72
N LEU A 400 2.95 34.99 5.92
CA LEU A 400 2.87 33.55 6.13
C LEU A 400 1.53 32.97 5.62
N MET A 401 0.41 33.67 5.88
CA MET A 401 -0.89 33.25 5.38
C MET A 401 -0.96 33.26 3.84
N ALA A 402 -0.36 34.27 3.20
CA ALA A 402 -0.26 34.33 1.73
C ALA A 402 0.60 33.18 1.18
N PHE A 403 1.78 32.93 1.79
CA PHE A 403 2.61 31.78 1.46
C PHE A 403 1.84 30.46 1.63
N GLY A 404 1.11 30.29 2.75
CA GLY A 404 0.34 29.09 3.02
C GLY A 404 -0.72 28.80 1.95
N ARG A 405 -1.44 29.83 1.50
CA ARG A 405 -2.42 29.71 0.40
C ARG A 405 -1.75 29.26 -0.91
N ALA A 406 -0.65 29.90 -1.28
CA ALA A 406 0.10 29.54 -2.48
C ALA A 406 0.69 28.11 -2.37
N PHE A 407 1.24 27.76 -1.21
CA PHE A 407 1.77 26.42 -0.96
C PHE A 407 0.69 25.33 -1.09
N GLU A 408 -0.50 25.54 -0.53
CA GLU A 408 -1.62 24.61 -0.65
C GLU A 408 -2.10 24.51 -2.10
N GLN A 409 -2.26 25.63 -2.79
CA GLN A 409 -2.82 25.65 -4.16
C GLN A 409 -1.84 25.19 -5.23
N GLU A 410 -0.57 25.58 -5.15
CA GLU A 410 0.42 25.37 -6.20
C GLU A 410 1.33 24.17 -5.93
N PHE A 411 1.73 23.94 -4.65
CA PHE A 411 2.63 22.83 -4.32
C PHE A 411 1.87 21.53 -4.03
N ILE A 412 0.90 21.55 -3.12
CA ILE A 412 0.09 20.39 -2.76
C ILE A 412 -0.95 20.12 -3.85
N GLY A 413 -1.72 21.13 -4.24
CA GLY A 413 -2.82 21.06 -5.20
C GLY A 413 -2.36 20.96 -6.66
N GLN A 414 -1.45 20.05 -6.99
CA GLN A 414 -0.92 19.90 -8.35
C GLN A 414 -1.84 19.21 -9.35
N GLY A 415 -2.98 18.68 -8.89
CA GLY A 415 -3.87 17.87 -9.75
C GLY A 415 -3.18 16.58 -10.23
N ASN A 416 -3.47 16.18 -11.45
CA ASN A 416 -2.93 14.96 -12.07
C ASN A 416 -1.59 15.17 -12.82
N THR A 417 -0.92 16.30 -12.60
CA THR A 417 0.38 16.59 -13.23
C THR A 417 1.48 15.71 -12.66
N ASP A 418 2.35 15.23 -13.53
CA ASP A 418 3.63 14.62 -13.14
C ASP A 418 4.68 15.73 -13.04
N ARG A 419 5.30 15.89 -11.87
CA ARG A 419 6.37 16.86 -11.64
C ARG A 419 7.66 16.14 -11.33
N THR A 420 8.71 16.44 -12.09
CA THR A 420 10.05 15.93 -11.80
C THR A 420 10.55 16.44 -10.44
N MET A 421 11.54 15.76 -9.88
CA MET A 421 12.19 16.20 -8.64
C MET A 421 12.71 17.64 -8.76
N GLU A 422 13.33 18.00 -9.88
CA GLU A 422 13.85 19.35 -10.10
C GLU A 422 12.74 20.40 -10.13
N GLN A 423 11.67 20.14 -10.88
CA GLN A 423 10.51 21.03 -10.93
C GLN A 423 9.88 21.23 -9.54
N THR A 424 9.79 20.15 -8.76
CA THR A 424 9.27 20.18 -7.40
C THR A 424 10.15 21.04 -6.47
N LEU A 425 11.47 20.85 -6.52
CA LEU A 425 12.40 21.62 -5.68
C LEU A 425 12.45 23.08 -6.11
N ASP A 426 12.42 23.37 -7.40
CA ASP A 426 12.39 24.74 -7.91
C ASP A 426 11.11 25.48 -7.50
N LEU A 427 9.96 24.83 -7.61
CA LEU A 427 8.69 25.38 -7.13
C LEU A 427 8.72 25.66 -5.61
N GLY A 428 9.31 24.75 -4.84
CA GLY A 428 9.51 24.96 -3.40
C GLY A 428 10.30 26.23 -3.09
N TRP A 429 11.39 26.48 -3.83
CA TRP A 429 12.16 27.74 -3.68
C TRP A 429 11.39 28.96 -4.18
N GLU A 430 10.65 28.88 -5.26
CA GLU A 430 9.80 29.99 -5.73
C GLU A 430 8.78 30.39 -4.66
N LEU A 431 8.13 29.41 -4.02
CA LEU A 431 7.20 29.69 -2.92
C LEU A 431 7.90 30.30 -1.70
N LEU A 432 9.04 29.77 -1.27
CA LEU A 432 9.80 30.35 -0.16
C LEU A 432 10.30 31.76 -0.46
N ALA A 433 10.55 32.11 -1.73
CA ALA A 433 10.99 33.43 -2.14
C ALA A 433 9.91 34.51 -2.03
N THR A 434 8.66 34.14 -1.78
CA THR A 434 7.58 35.08 -1.40
C THR A 434 7.74 35.61 0.03
N LEU A 435 8.48 34.88 0.89
CA LEU A 435 8.80 35.26 2.24
C LEU A 435 10.11 36.07 2.27
N PRO A 436 10.31 36.95 3.28
CA PRO A 436 11.57 37.66 3.42
C PRO A 436 12.71 36.71 3.84
N ARG A 437 13.93 36.96 3.34
CA ARG A 437 15.12 36.12 3.58
C ARG A 437 15.36 35.78 5.07
N ASN A 438 15.11 36.71 5.96
CA ASN A 438 15.27 36.52 7.40
C ASN A 438 14.22 35.61 8.06
N ALA A 439 13.15 35.24 7.34
CA ALA A 439 12.16 34.25 7.79
C ALA A 439 12.62 32.79 7.56
N LEU A 440 13.68 32.59 6.75
CA LEU A 440 14.21 31.31 6.36
C LEU A 440 15.34 30.84 7.29
N ASP A 441 14.98 30.52 8.52
CA ASP A 441 15.88 30.23 9.64
C ASP A 441 16.53 28.82 9.61
N ARG A 442 16.11 27.97 8.68
CA ARG A 442 16.64 26.60 8.48
C ARG A 442 17.68 26.51 7.35
N CYS A 443 17.95 27.61 6.67
CA CYS A 443 18.86 27.69 5.54
C CYS A 443 20.14 28.47 5.91
N ASP A 444 21.29 27.96 5.47
CA ASP A 444 22.53 28.72 5.55
C ASP A 444 22.62 29.79 4.44
N ALA A 445 23.54 30.73 4.60
CA ALA A 445 23.69 31.85 3.67
C ALA A 445 24.07 31.39 2.24
N ALA A 446 24.91 30.36 2.12
CA ALA A 446 25.36 29.84 0.82
C ALA A 446 24.22 29.21 0.05
N THR A 447 23.37 28.43 0.72
CA THR A 447 22.16 27.82 0.13
C THR A 447 21.16 28.90 -0.30
N LEU A 448 20.97 29.95 0.52
CA LEU A 448 20.10 31.07 0.16
C LEU A 448 20.62 31.83 -1.05
N ASP A 449 21.92 32.12 -1.12
CA ASP A 449 22.52 32.82 -2.27
C ASP A 449 22.38 31.98 -3.55
N LYS A 450 22.50 30.65 -3.45
CA LYS A 450 22.46 29.75 -4.60
C LYS A 450 21.05 29.49 -5.12
N TYR A 451 20.04 29.36 -4.26
CA TYR A 451 18.70 28.91 -4.64
C TYR A 451 17.61 29.96 -4.40
N TYR A 452 17.61 30.66 -3.27
CA TYR A 452 16.59 31.66 -2.94
C TYR A 452 16.71 32.90 -3.80
N GLU A 453 17.91 33.50 -3.93
CA GLU A 453 18.06 34.73 -4.71
C GLU A 453 17.71 34.57 -6.19
N PRO A 454 18.11 33.48 -6.88
CA PRO A 454 17.63 33.22 -8.23
C PRO A 454 16.13 32.98 -8.34
N ALA A 455 15.51 32.29 -7.36
CA ALA A 455 14.08 32.09 -7.32
C ALA A 455 13.32 33.43 -7.15
N LYS A 456 13.79 34.28 -6.25
CA LYS A 456 13.26 35.64 -6.06
C LYS A 456 13.35 36.50 -7.31
N ALA A 457 14.45 36.42 -8.03
CA ALA A 457 14.63 37.14 -9.29
C ALA A 457 13.67 36.63 -10.39
N ARG A 458 13.32 35.33 -10.38
CA ARG A 458 12.33 34.75 -11.30
C ARG A 458 10.91 35.26 -11.02
N ILE A 459 10.51 35.29 -9.73
CA ILE A 459 9.17 35.77 -9.35
C ILE A 459 8.99 37.26 -9.66
N SER A 460 10.03 38.07 -9.45
CA SER A 460 9.97 39.51 -9.70
C SER A 460 9.85 39.88 -11.19
N LYS A 461 10.02 38.88 -12.11
CA LYS A 461 9.88 39.06 -13.56
C LYS A 461 8.55 38.52 -14.10
N LYS A 462 7.82 37.71 -13.30
CA LYS A 462 6.45 37.26 -13.57
C LYS A 462 5.46 38.33 -13.10
#